data_6fde1a1fd67576a1c3b86eab64d0a4e3
#
_entry.id   6fde1a1fd67576a1c3b86eab64d0a4e3
#
_cell.length_a   1.000
_cell.length_b   1.000
_cell.length_c   1.000
_cell.angle_alpha   90.00
_cell.angle_beta   90.00
_cell.angle_gamma   90.00
#
_symmetry.space_group_name_H-M   'P 1'
#
loop_
_entity.id
_entity.type
_entity.pdbx_description
1 polymer ?
#
loop_
_entity_poly.entity_id
_entity_poly.type
_entity_poly.pdbx_seq_one_letter_code
_entity_poly.pdbx_strand_id
1 'polypeptide(L)'
;MSRIAPNILNTKRHVELRTGTPYANLNAAQTHFAETLGKRWSIAPNNIIPFNGTTGAIEAVRNHVLKISPRKHPAVLTVSPGYWRARESFEGLGFEIINLRTEPNAFSISEHALTEKAKEARPDLIYLSLPNNPTGATFDPQAIIGGVAEGTTVMIDLTLPCRDFDVGTLTAALYEKFKQRSNLFLVGSTSKSHETAEHRIGWAVCASEKDAAALRSENRSGISTIAIAEALKRIAEPPMVLERIDRSFSFLEAGAHGGKFALVKPERSVRSSYVLLELLEPIEQVRAILEANGIHVMWGSDFGLTDRHIRLETIEYPNIQIFVEAINDAPAAAQQSSS
;
A
#
# COMPACT_ATOMS: atom_id res chain seq x y z
N MET A 1 -37.83 -4.37 24.64
CA MET A 1 -36.84 -3.29 24.39
C MET A 1 -36.43 -2.70 25.73
N SER A 2 -35.32 -3.15 26.31
CA SER A 2 -34.80 -2.54 27.52
C SER A 2 -34.17 -1.21 27.17
N ARG A 3 -34.63 -0.14 27.78
CA ARG A 3 -34.03 1.19 27.67
C ARG A 3 -32.60 1.11 28.23
N ILE A 4 -31.61 1.18 27.37
CA ILE A 4 -30.22 1.41 27.79
C ILE A 4 -30.22 2.79 28.46
N ALA A 5 -29.90 2.80 29.74
CA ALA A 5 -29.90 4.05 30.52
C ALA A 5 -28.91 5.04 29.87
N PRO A 6 -29.29 6.32 29.68
CA PRO A 6 -28.44 7.34 29.06
C PRO A 6 -27.07 7.52 29.74
N ASN A 7 -26.95 7.12 31.00
CA ASN A 7 -25.73 7.22 31.80
C ASN A 7 -24.63 6.21 31.44
N ILE A 8 -24.92 5.17 30.64
CA ILE A 8 -23.89 4.18 30.24
C ILE A 8 -22.96 4.78 29.19
N LEU A 9 -23.45 5.69 28.35
CA LEU A 9 -22.67 6.32 27.29
C LEU A 9 -21.73 7.43 27.76
N ASN A 10 -21.94 7.97 29.00
CA ASN A 10 -21.14 9.08 29.53
C ASN A 10 -20.21 8.71 30.68
N THR A 11 -20.16 7.44 31.09
CA THR A 11 -19.26 7.01 32.16
C THR A 11 -17.89 6.67 31.57
N LYS A 12 -16.83 7.18 32.17
CA LYS A 12 -15.42 6.78 31.90
C LYS A 12 -15.13 5.30 32.24
N ARG A 13 -16.15 4.49 32.41
CA ARG A 13 -16.01 3.05 32.69
C ARG A 13 -15.95 2.29 31.38
N HIS A 14 -14.96 1.45 31.25
CA HIS A 14 -14.90 0.47 30.18
C HIS A 14 -16.13 -0.43 30.28
N VAL A 15 -16.95 -0.43 29.24
CA VAL A 15 -18.07 -1.36 29.11
C VAL A 15 -17.62 -2.47 28.19
N GLU A 16 -17.51 -3.67 28.73
CA GLU A 16 -17.25 -4.85 27.93
C GLU A 16 -18.51 -5.16 27.12
N LEU A 17 -18.46 -4.85 25.82
CA LEU A 17 -19.52 -5.23 24.90
C LEU A 17 -19.39 -6.72 24.58
N ARG A 18 -20.48 -7.36 24.12
CA ARG A 18 -20.47 -8.78 23.69
C ARG A 18 -19.40 -9.13 22.67
N THR A 19 -18.81 -8.14 22.04
CA THR A 19 -17.73 -8.24 21.05
C THR A 19 -16.33 -8.18 21.68
N GLY A 20 -16.22 -8.02 22.98
CA GLY A 20 -14.93 -7.85 23.67
C GLY A 20 -14.25 -6.50 23.44
N THR A 21 -14.93 -5.54 22.84
CA THR A 21 -14.36 -4.20 22.62
C THR A 21 -14.31 -3.40 23.92
N PRO A 22 -13.15 -2.86 24.33
CA PRO A 22 -13.00 -2.11 25.57
C PRO A 22 -13.48 -0.65 25.49
N TYR A 23 -14.00 -0.19 24.35
CA TYR A 23 -14.28 1.21 24.11
C TYR A 23 -15.77 1.56 24.18
N ALA A 24 -16.08 2.57 24.96
CA ALA A 24 -17.44 3.12 25.08
C ALA A 24 -17.87 3.94 23.85
N ASN A 25 -16.91 4.53 23.14
CA ASN A 25 -17.18 5.35 21.96
C ASN A 25 -16.00 5.36 20.99
N LEU A 26 -16.27 5.81 19.77
CA LEU A 26 -15.30 5.84 18.67
C LEU A 26 -14.12 6.77 18.96
N ASN A 27 -14.38 7.97 19.54
CA ASN A 27 -13.30 8.93 19.80
C ASN A 27 -12.28 8.35 20.81
N ALA A 28 -12.73 7.68 21.86
CA ALA A 28 -11.84 7.04 22.81
C ALA A 28 -11.00 5.93 22.14
N ALA A 29 -11.62 5.14 21.25
CA ALA A 29 -10.91 4.12 20.49
C ALA A 29 -9.85 4.72 19.56
N GLN A 30 -10.17 5.76 18.82
CA GLN A 30 -9.24 6.46 17.93
C GLN A 30 -8.09 7.10 18.70
N THR A 31 -8.38 7.73 19.84
CA THR A 31 -7.35 8.32 20.71
C THR A 31 -6.41 7.24 21.21
N HIS A 32 -6.93 6.12 21.73
CA HIS A 32 -6.10 5.03 22.20
C HIS A 32 -5.25 4.39 21.08
N PHE A 33 -5.79 4.30 19.84
CA PHE A 33 -5.03 3.85 18.68
C PHE A 33 -3.83 4.78 18.41
N ALA A 34 -4.08 6.08 18.36
CA ALA A 34 -3.04 7.08 18.11
C ALA A 34 -1.99 7.11 19.23
N GLU A 35 -2.40 7.00 20.51
CA GLU A 35 -1.49 6.93 21.67
C GLU A 35 -0.63 5.66 21.63
N THR A 36 -1.22 4.52 21.29
CA THR A 36 -0.50 3.23 21.22
C THR A 36 0.56 3.26 20.12
N LEU A 37 0.20 3.67 18.91
CA LEU A 37 1.17 3.82 17.81
C LEU A 37 2.18 4.92 18.10
N GLY A 38 1.75 6.05 18.67
CA GLY A 38 2.61 7.16 19.04
C GLY A 38 3.69 6.74 20.03
N LYS A 39 3.32 5.97 21.06
CA LYS A 39 4.27 5.40 22.01
C LYS A 39 5.23 4.41 21.35
N ARG A 40 4.72 3.55 20.47
CA ARG A 40 5.54 2.52 19.79
C ARG A 40 6.54 3.13 18.82
N TRP A 41 6.17 4.19 18.11
CA TRP A 41 6.97 4.82 17.05
C TRP A 41 7.64 6.12 17.48
N SER A 42 7.48 6.55 18.73
CA SER A 42 7.98 7.84 19.23
C SER A 42 7.45 9.04 18.42
N ILE A 43 6.17 8.98 18.02
CA ILE A 43 5.47 10.02 17.26
C ILE A 43 4.41 10.64 18.14
N ALA A 44 4.23 11.96 18.06
CA ALA A 44 3.16 12.64 18.78
C ALA A 44 1.78 12.06 18.38
N PRO A 45 0.93 11.63 19.33
CA PRO A 45 -0.36 11.01 19.00
C PRO A 45 -1.27 11.91 18.14
N ASN A 46 -1.17 13.22 18.31
CA ASN A 46 -1.91 14.19 17.50
C ASN A 46 -1.53 14.17 16.02
N ASN A 47 -0.40 13.59 15.65
CA ASN A 47 0.06 13.45 14.28
C ASN A 47 -0.35 12.13 13.64
N ILE A 48 -1.01 11.23 14.39
CA ILE A 48 -1.48 9.93 13.92
C ILE A 48 -3.00 9.95 13.81
N ILE A 49 -3.50 9.58 12.64
CA ILE A 49 -4.94 9.59 12.35
C ILE A 49 -5.33 8.21 11.85
N PRO A 50 -6.22 7.47 12.54
CA PRO A 50 -6.76 6.22 12.04
C PRO A 50 -7.74 6.45 10.90
N PHE A 51 -7.74 5.54 9.92
CA PHE A 51 -8.59 5.56 8.75
C PHE A 51 -9.19 4.18 8.44
N ASN A 52 -10.21 4.16 7.61
CA ASN A 52 -10.79 2.92 7.08
C ASN A 52 -9.86 2.30 6.01
N GLY A 53 -8.80 1.63 6.48
CA GLY A 53 -7.70 1.13 5.66
C GLY A 53 -6.86 2.26 5.05
N THR A 54 -5.78 1.90 4.36
CA THR A 54 -4.95 2.87 3.62
C THR A 54 -5.77 3.60 2.55
N THR A 55 -6.78 2.96 1.95
CA THR A 55 -7.67 3.61 0.98
C THR A 55 -8.29 4.88 1.55
N GLY A 56 -8.84 4.81 2.76
CA GLY A 56 -9.42 5.99 3.42
C GLY A 56 -8.38 7.09 3.69
N ALA A 57 -7.14 6.73 4.02
CA ALA A 57 -6.06 7.68 4.18
C ALA A 57 -5.66 8.35 2.86
N ILE A 58 -5.54 7.57 1.77
CA ILE A 58 -5.25 8.08 0.41
C ILE A 58 -6.35 9.05 -0.02
N GLU A 59 -7.62 8.69 0.16
CA GLU A 59 -8.77 9.54 -0.17
C GLU A 59 -8.77 10.85 0.62
N ALA A 60 -8.43 10.80 1.91
CA ALA A 60 -8.36 12.00 2.75
C ALA A 60 -7.24 12.94 2.28
N VAL A 61 -6.03 12.42 2.00
CA VAL A 61 -4.92 13.23 1.45
C VAL A 61 -5.29 13.80 0.08
N ARG A 62 -5.87 13.00 -0.80
CA ARG A 62 -6.37 13.44 -2.11
C ARG A 62 -7.36 14.61 -1.98
N ASN A 63 -8.36 14.47 -1.10
CA ASN A 63 -9.35 15.51 -0.87
C ASN A 63 -8.73 16.78 -0.25
N HIS A 64 -7.74 16.61 0.61
CA HIS A 64 -6.96 17.72 1.15
C HIS A 64 -6.24 18.49 0.01
N VAL A 65 -5.55 17.77 -0.89
CA VAL A 65 -4.87 18.37 -2.04
C VAL A 65 -5.84 19.10 -2.95
N LEU A 66 -7.03 18.55 -3.22
CA LEU A 66 -8.08 19.23 -3.99
C LEU A 66 -8.47 20.59 -3.41
N LYS A 67 -8.44 20.72 -2.07
CA LYS A 67 -8.82 21.97 -1.38
C LYS A 67 -7.72 23.02 -1.38
N ILE A 68 -6.45 22.58 -1.32
CA ILE A 68 -5.31 23.51 -1.21
C ILE A 68 -4.64 23.82 -2.55
N SER A 69 -4.85 22.99 -3.58
CA SER A 69 -4.29 23.23 -4.89
C SER A 69 -4.89 24.50 -5.53
N PRO A 70 -4.07 25.37 -6.10
CA PRO A 70 -4.55 26.50 -6.89
C PRO A 70 -5.07 26.07 -8.27
N ARG A 71 -4.87 24.83 -8.68
CA ARG A 71 -5.26 24.31 -10.00
C ARG A 71 -6.68 23.77 -9.96
N LYS A 72 -7.44 24.01 -11.03
CA LYS A 72 -8.75 23.37 -11.21
C LYS A 72 -8.65 21.84 -11.30
N HIS A 73 -7.58 21.36 -11.90
CA HIS A 73 -7.22 19.95 -12.04
C HIS A 73 -5.83 19.76 -11.42
N PRO A 74 -5.73 19.37 -10.14
CA PRO A 74 -4.45 19.13 -9.51
C PRO A 74 -3.68 18.02 -10.22
N ALA A 75 -2.36 18.11 -10.23
CA ALA A 75 -1.51 17.11 -10.83
C ALA A 75 -0.90 16.18 -9.78
N VAL A 76 -0.92 14.86 -10.04
CA VAL A 76 -0.23 13.88 -9.21
C VAL A 76 0.88 13.19 -9.99
N LEU A 77 2.11 13.23 -9.47
CA LEU A 77 3.23 12.46 -9.96
C LEU A 77 3.29 11.12 -9.24
N THR A 78 3.35 10.04 -10.01
CA THR A 78 3.50 8.68 -9.51
C THR A 78 4.39 7.86 -10.44
N VAL A 79 4.77 6.65 -10.02
CA VAL A 79 5.49 5.70 -10.89
C VAL A 79 4.51 4.79 -11.63
N SER A 80 4.91 4.33 -12.81
CA SER A 80 4.17 3.33 -13.59
C SER A 80 5.14 2.20 -13.97
N PRO A 81 4.81 0.91 -13.68
CA PRO A 81 3.59 0.45 -13.02
C PRO A 81 3.53 0.86 -11.55
N GLY A 82 2.33 1.13 -11.06
CA GLY A 82 2.06 1.54 -9.69
C GLY A 82 0.72 1.02 -9.17
N TYR A 83 0.35 1.36 -7.94
CA TYR A 83 -0.89 0.91 -7.32
C TYR A 83 -2.12 1.48 -8.05
N TRP A 84 -2.79 0.66 -8.83
CA TRP A 84 -3.86 1.03 -9.73
C TRP A 84 -5.07 1.70 -9.04
N ARG A 85 -5.48 1.23 -7.85
CA ARG A 85 -6.61 1.84 -7.11
C ARG A 85 -6.34 3.26 -6.64
N ALA A 86 -5.10 3.57 -6.28
CA ALA A 86 -4.73 4.96 -5.96
C ALA A 86 -4.85 5.82 -7.22
N ARG A 87 -4.36 5.33 -8.36
CA ARG A 87 -4.48 6.02 -9.65
C ARG A 87 -5.94 6.27 -10.02
N GLU A 88 -6.80 5.25 -10.01
CA GLU A 88 -8.24 5.39 -10.27
C GLU A 88 -8.89 6.40 -9.33
N SER A 89 -8.50 6.38 -8.06
CA SER A 89 -8.99 7.33 -7.06
C SER A 89 -8.64 8.78 -7.39
N PHE A 90 -7.46 9.04 -7.95
CA PHE A 90 -7.05 10.37 -8.40
C PHE A 90 -7.75 10.77 -9.70
N GLU A 91 -7.76 9.89 -10.70
CA GLU A 91 -8.41 10.11 -12.01
C GLU A 91 -9.90 10.40 -11.84
N GLY A 92 -10.59 9.64 -10.96
CA GLY A 92 -12.02 9.79 -10.69
C GLY A 92 -12.42 11.16 -10.11
N LEU A 93 -11.48 11.92 -9.56
CA LEU A 93 -11.69 13.30 -9.11
C LEU A 93 -11.00 14.36 -10.00
N GLY A 94 -10.58 13.98 -11.19
CA GLY A 94 -10.06 14.88 -12.20
C GLY A 94 -8.62 15.34 -11.96
N PHE A 95 -7.80 14.57 -11.24
CA PHE A 95 -6.36 14.81 -11.21
C PHE A 95 -5.72 14.50 -12.56
N GLU A 96 -4.77 15.32 -12.95
CA GLU A 96 -3.85 15.00 -14.03
C GLU A 96 -2.80 14.00 -13.54
N ILE A 97 -2.68 12.83 -14.19
CA ILE A 97 -1.72 11.81 -13.82
C ILE A 97 -0.41 12.01 -14.59
N ILE A 98 0.66 12.30 -13.86
CA ILE A 98 2.02 12.40 -14.38
C ILE A 98 2.74 11.10 -14.00
N ASN A 99 3.08 10.29 -15.00
CA ASN A 99 3.76 9.01 -14.76
C ASN A 99 5.27 9.14 -14.97
N LEU A 100 6.05 8.64 -14.00
CA LEU A 100 7.43 8.23 -14.23
C LEU A 100 7.43 6.75 -14.61
N ARG A 101 7.64 6.43 -15.89
CA ARG A 101 7.70 5.04 -16.36
C ARG A 101 9.00 4.38 -15.90
N THR A 102 8.89 3.21 -15.29
CA THR A 102 10.04 2.46 -14.75
C THR A 102 10.45 1.27 -15.60
N GLU A 103 9.61 0.80 -16.53
CA GLU A 103 9.93 -0.30 -17.45
C GLU A 103 11.26 -0.12 -18.22
N PRO A 104 11.54 1.07 -18.80
CA PRO A 104 12.80 1.27 -19.52
C PRO A 104 14.04 1.13 -18.63
N ASN A 105 13.87 1.24 -17.30
CA ASN A 105 14.92 1.06 -16.29
C ASN A 105 14.73 -0.25 -15.52
N ALA A 106 14.34 -1.32 -16.19
CA ALA A 106 14.08 -2.64 -15.60
C ALA A 106 13.23 -2.55 -14.33
N PHE A 107 12.21 -1.70 -14.34
CA PHE A 107 11.30 -1.41 -13.22
C PHE A 107 11.95 -0.77 -11.99
N SER A 108 13.21 -0.35 -12.05
CA SER A 108 13.89 0.36 -10.96
C SER A 108 13.40 1.82 -10.85
N ILE A 109 13.25 2.29 -9.62
CA ILE A 109 12.84 3.67 -9.32
C ILE A 109 14.10 4.49 -9.04
N SER A 110 14.35 5.50 -9.88
CA SER A 110 15.43 6.45 -9.70
C SER A 110 14.92 7.70 -8.96
N GLU A 111 15.48 7.98 -7.78
CA GLU A 111 15.16 9.19 -7.00
C GLU A 111 15.51 10.45 -7.77
N HIS A 112 16.63 10.42 -8.49
CA HIS A 112 17.06 11.56 -9.33
C HIS A 112 16.04 11.82 -10.45
N ALA A 113 15.67 10.79 -11.22
CA ALA A 113 14.68 10.94 -12.30
C ALA A 113 13.31 11.43 -11.76
N LEU A 114 12.89 10.94 -10.58
CA LEU A 114 11.64 11.34 -9.96
C LEU A 114 11.69 12.80 -9.48
N THR A 115 12.78 13.23 -8.84
CA THR A 115 12.92 14.61 -8.37
C THR A 115 13.07 15.60 -9.52
N GLU A 116 13.78 15.26 -10.59
CA GLU A 116 13.84 16.09 -11.81
C GLU A 116 12.46 16.20 -12.48
N LYS A 117 11.74 15.08 -12.59
CA LYS A 117 10.36 15.10 -13.10
C LYS A 117 9.44 15.96 -12.23
N ALA A 118 9.60 15.91 -10.90
CA ALA A 118 8.85 16.77 -9.99
C ALA A 118 9.18 18.25 -10.16
N LYS A 119 10.45 18.61 -10.40
CA LYS A 119 10.87 20.00 -10.69
C LYS A 119 10.28 20.52 -11.99
N GLU A 120 10.31 19.69 -13.03
CA GLU A 120 9.76 20.01 -14.36
C GLU A 120 8.24 20.22 -14.30
N ALA A 121 7.52 19.20 -13.79
CA ALA A 121 6.06 19.13 -13.84
C ALA A 121 5.37 19.92 -12.72
N ARG A 122 6.07 20.17 -11.61
CA ARG A 122 5.55 20.84 -10.40
C ARG A 122 4.21 20.27 -9.95
N PRO A 123 4.13 18.97 -9.64
CA PRO A 123 2.88 18.35 -9.24
C PRO A 123 2.39 18.90 -7.92
N ASP A 124 1.08 18.86 -7.70
CA ASP A 124 0.46 19.19 -6.41
C ASP A 124 0.65 18.08 -5.39
N LEU A 125 0.75 16.82 -5.88
CA LEU A 125 0.94 15.63 -5.09
C LEU A 125 1.99 14.71 -5.73
N ILE A 126 2.86 14.13 -4.91
CA ILE A 126 3.66 12.96 -5.26
C ILE A 126 3.12 11.78 -4.46
N TYR A 127 2.66 10.73 -5.13
CA TYR A 127 2.22 9.49 -4.51
C TYR A 127 3.13 8.33 -4.88
N LEU A 128 3.68 7.66 -3.87
CA LEU A 128 4.57 6.51 -4.05
C LEU A 128 4.25 5.43 -3.03
N SER A 129 4.23 4.16 -3.45
CA SER A 129 4.22 3.03 -2.53
C SER A 129 5.63 2.48 -2.31
N LEU A 130 5.95 2.15 -1.08
CA LEU A 130 7.24 1.59 -0.67
C LEU A 130 7.02 0.36 0.22
N PRO A 131 7.35 -0.86 -0.25
CA PRO A 131 7.79 -1.19 -1.61
C PRO A 131 6.76 -0.85 -2.69
N ASN A 132 7.21 -0.68 -3.94
CA ASN A 132 6.28 -0.41 -5.04
C ASN A 132 5.37 -1.61 -5.34
N ASN A 133 4.10 -1.36 -5.55
CA ASN A 133 3.12 -2.33 -6.01
C ASN A 133 2.88 -2.12 -7.53
N PRO A 134 3.22 -3.08 -8.41
CA PRO A 134 3.39 -4.50 -8.13
C PRO A 134 4.85 -4.99 -8.11
N THR A 135 5.85 -4.15 -8.36
CA THR A 135 7.21 -4.58 -8.73
C THR A 135 8.11 -4.98 -7.57
N GLY A 136 7.75 -4.61 -6.33
CA GLY A 136 8.64 -4.76 -5.17
C GLY A 136 9.83 -3.79 -5.17
N ALA A 137 9.93 -2.89 -6.16
CA ALA A 137 11.00 -1.91 -6.22
C ALA A 137 11.02 -1.02 -4.98
N THR A 138 12.22 -0.67 -4.53
CA THR A 138 12.46 0.23 -3.41
C THR A 138 13.20 1.48 -3.85
N PHE A 139 13.12 2.51 -3.03
CA PHE A 139 13.81 3.79 -3.22
C PHE A 139 14.14 4.39 -1.86
N ASP A 140 15.02 5.39 -1.82
CA ASP A 140 15.25 6.19 -0.60
C ASP A 140 14.19 7.28 -0.47
N PRO A 141 13.20 7.13 0.43
CA PRO A 141 12.17 8.14 0.62
C PRO A 141 12.72 9.45 1.16
N GLN A 142 13.86 9.44 1.87
CA GLN A 142 14.48 10.66 2.39
C GLN A 142 15.05 11.51 1.25
N ALA A 143 15.68 10.87 0.26
CA ALA A 143 16.19 11.56 -0.91
C ALA A 143 15.08 12.22 -1.72
N ILE A 144 13.94 11.52 -1.89
CA ILE A 144 12.78 12.08 -2.60
C ILE A 144 12.16 13.25 -1.81
N ILE A 145 11.84 13.04 -0.53
CA ILE A 145 11.22 14.09 0.31
C ILE A 145 12.11 15.33 0.38
N GLY A 146 13.43 15.16 0.54
CA GLY A 146 14.39 16.26 0.60
C GLY A 146 14.68 16.91 -0.76
N GLY A 147 14.47 16.19 -1.87
CA GLY A 147 14.77 16.66 -3.24
C GLY A 147 13.62 17.41 -3.92
N VAL A 148 12.42 17.43 -3.34
CA VAL A 148 11.24 18.10 -3.91
C VAL A 148 10.87 19.37 -3.14
N ALA A 149 10.19 20.30 -3.80
CA ALA A 149 9.81 21.58 -3.20
C ALA A 149 8.92 21.39 -1.96
N GLU A 150 9.09 22.23 -0.94
CA GLU A 150 8.33 22.15 0.32
C GLU A 150 6.81 22.33 0.12
N GLY A 151 6.40 23.09 -0.89
CA GLY A 151 4.99 23.27 -1.24
C GLY A 151 4.33 22.06 -1.90
N THR A 152 5.11 21.09 -2.38
CA THR A 152 4.58 19.86 -2.99
C THR A 152 4.14 18.89 -1.89
N THR A 153 2.91 18.42 -1.97
CA THR A 153 2.44 17.35 -1.09
C THR A 153 3.15 16.05 -1.42
N VAL A 154 3.67 15.35 -0.41
CA VAL A 154 4.29 14.02 -0.56
C VAL A 154 3.52 13.00 0.26
N MET A 155 3.07 11.93 -0.38
CA MET A 155 2.43 10.79 0.27
C MET A 155 3.21 9.51 -0.03
N ILE A 156 3.73 8.88 1.03
CA ILE A 156 4.41 7.59 0.96
C ILE A 156 3.49 6.53 1.55
N ASP A 157 3.12 5.55 0.74
CA ASP A 157 2.29 4.41 1.15
C ASP A 157 3.19 3.24 1.59
N LEU A 158 3.16 2.94 2.88
CA LEU A 158 3.96 1.93 3.57
C LEU A 158 3.11 0.67 3.91
N THR A 159 2.08 0.39 3.11
CA THR A 159 1.14 -0.72 3.40
C THR A 159 1.75 -2.10 3.20
N LEU A 160 2.70 -2.26 2.28
CA LEU A 160 3.25 -3.57 1.95
C LEU A 160 4.38 -3.96 2.91
N PRO A 161 4.26 -5.11 3.60
CA PRO A 161 5.32 -5.62 4.46
C PRO A 161 6.50 -6.15 3.63
N CYS A 162 7.70 -6.02 4.18
CA CYS A 162 8.92 -6.67 3.70
C CYS A 162 9.88 -6.91 4.86
N ARG A 163 10.96 -7.68 4.64
CA ARG A 163 11.96 -7.93 5.69
C ARG A 163 13.00 -6.82 5.81
N ASP A 164 13.22 -6.07 4.75
CA ASP A 164 14.36 -5.15 4.64
C ASP A 164 14.18 -3.90 5.51
N PHE A 165 12.96 -3.59 5.88
CA PHE A 165 12.67 -2.53 6.85
C PHE A 165 11.37 -2.80 7.61
N ASP A 166 11.36 -2.40 8.87
CA ASP A 166 10.15 -2.34 9.70
C ASP A 166 9.40 -1.03 9.41
N VAL A 167 8.11 -1.13 9.10
CA VAL A 167 7.27 0.03 8.75
C VAL A 167 7.23 1.07 9.88
N GLY A 168 7.16 0.62 11.13
CA GLY A 168 7.14 1.53 12.29
C GLY A 168 8.45 2.29 12.43
N THR A 169 9.57 1.59 12.32
CA THR A 169 10.93 2.16 12.39
C THR A 169 11.14 3.17 11.26
N LEU A 170 10.75 2.82 10.03
CA LEU A 170 10.87 3.73 8.89
C LEU A 170 9.97 4.95 9.05
N THR A 171 8.73 4.76 9.48
CA THR A 171 7.78 5.85 9.76
C THR A 171 8.34 6.81 10.80
N ALA A 172 8.89 6.28 11.91
CA ALA A 172 9.51 7.07 12.97
C ALA A 172 10.71 7.90 12.46
N ALA A 173 11.59 7.27 11.69
CA ALA A 173 12.76 7.93 11.12
C ALA A 173 12.39 9.08 10.15
N LEU A 174 11.39 8.84 9.27
CA LEU A 174 10.90 9.86 8.35
C LEU A 174 10.19 10.99 9.09
N TYR A 175 9.34 10.66 10.07
CA TYR A 175 8.68 11.65 10.90
C TYR A 175 9.69 12.53 11.63
N GLU A 176 10.67 11.95 12.34
CA GLU A 176 11.67 12.73 13.09
C GLU A 176 12.50 13.65 12.19
N LYS A 177 12.92 13.13 11.03
CA LYS A 177 13.72 13.91 10.09
C LYS A 177 12.95 15.06 9.45
N PHE A 178 11.66 14.89 9.20
CA PHE A 178 10.82 15.82 8.42
C PHE A 178 9.66 16.42 9.23
N LYS A 179 9.67 16.38 10.56
CA LYS A 179 8.57 16.84 11.43
C LYS A 179 8.22 18.34 11.30
N GLN A 180 9.09 19.12 10.65
CA GLN A 180 8.82 20.53 10.36
C GLN A 180 8.29 20.75 8.92
N ARG A 181 8.29 19.69 8.10
CA ARG A 181 7.80 19.77 6.72
C ARG A 181 6.28 19.72 6.69
N SER A 182 5.65 20.73 6.12
CA SER A 182 4.23 20.70 5.78
C SER A 182 3.99 19.75 4.60
N ASN A 183 2.74 19.26 4.49
CA ASN A 183 2.27 18.44 3.37
C ASN A 183 3.05 17.11 3.18
N LEU A 184 3.53 16.50 4.28
CA LEU A 184 4.10 15.14 4.26
C LEU A 184 3.17 14.18 5.01
N PHE A 185 2.74 13.13 4.29
CA PHE A 185 1.85 12.09 4.78
C PHE A 185 2.46 10.71 4.58
N LEU A 186 2.62 9.95 5.67
CA LEU A 186 3.03 8.56 5.66
C LEU A 186 1.80 7.72 5.95
N VAL A 187 1.36 6.89 5.01
CA VAL A 187 0.14 6.11 5.16
C VAL A 187 0.44 4.62 5.20
N GLY A 188 -0.40 3.87 5.91
CA GLY A 188 -0.22 2.43 6.04
C GLY A 188 -1.45 1.73 6.61
N SER A 189 -1.38 0.42 6.73
CA SER A 189 -2.44 -0.39 7.33
C SER A 189 -1.92 -1.72 7.86
N THR A 190 -2.74 -2.39 8.66
CA THR A 190 -2.49 -3.77 9.09
C THR A 190 -2.95 -4.81 8.06
N SER A 191 -3.58 -4.37 6.97
CA SER A 191 -4.26 -5.24 6.00
C SER A 191 -3.36 -6.32 5.42
N LYS A 192 -2.10 -6.00 5.11
CA LYS A 192 -1.16 -6.93 4.49
C LYS A 192 -0.14 -7.51 5.47
N SER A 193 0.30 -6.74 6.45
CA SER A 193 1.27 -7.19 7.45
C SER A 193 0.68 -8.15 8.48
N HIS A 194 -0.60 -8.02 8.81
CA HIS A 194 -1.28 -8.79 9.86
C HIS A 194 -2.56 -9.47 9.38
N GLU A 195 -2.77 -9.56 8.05
CA GLU A 195 -3.93 -10.25 7.45
C GLU A 195 -5.29 -9.76 7.97
N THR A 196 -5.40 -8.46 8.17
CA THR A 196 -6.62 -7.84 8.68
C THR A 196 -7.31 -6.98 7.62
N ALA A 197 -7.24 -7.40 6.37
CA ALA A 197 -7.79 -6.63 5.26
C ALA A 197 -9.30 -6.36 5.40
N GLU A 198 -10.04 -7.30 5.97
CA GLU A 198 -11.48 -7.21 6.27
C GLU A 198 -11.80 -6.25 7.42
N HIS A 199 -10.87 -6.01 8.35
CA HIS A 199 -11.08 -5.09 9.47
C HIS A 199 -11.02 -3.63 9.07
N ARG A 200 -10.45 -3.33 7.91
CA ARG A 200 -10.39 -1.98 7.36
C ARG A 200 -9.74 -0.96 8.29
N ILE A 201 -8.57 -1.29 8.85
CA ILE A 201 -7.79 -0.36 9.68
C ILE A 201 -6.49 0.03 8.98
N GLY A 202 -6.33 1.34 8.82
CA GLY A 202 -5.13 2.00 8.38
C GLY A 202 -4.90 3.28 9.17
N TRP A 203 -3.86 3.98 8.82
CA TRP A 203 -3.47 5.23 9.44
C TRP A 203 -2.80 6.17 8.46
N ALA A 204 -2.79 7.45 8.82
CA ALA A 204 -1.87 8.42 8.28
C ALA A 204 -1.04 9.03 9.44
N VAL A 205 0.25 9.19 9.22
CA VAL A 205 1.12 10.01 10.05
C VAL A 205 1.40 11.30 9.29
N CYS A 206 1.08 12.42 9.90
CA CYS A 206 1.33 13.75 9.36
C CYS A 206 2.59 14.33 9.99
N ALA A 207 3.48 14.93 9.21
CA ALA A 207 4.69 15.53 9.74
C ALA A 207 4.38 16.76 10.62
N SER A 208 3.29 17.50 10.35
CA SER A 208 2.88 18.65 11.15
C SER A 208 1.50 18.47 11.78
N GLU A 209 1.27 19.11 12.96
CA GLU A 209 -0.06 19.12 13.61
C GLU A 209 -1.11 19.85 12.76
N LYS A 210 -0.71 20.86 12.00
CA LYS A 210 -1.59 21.60 11.09
C LYS A 210 -2.15 20.64 10.03
N ASP A 211 -1.31 19.85 9.40
CA ASP A 211 -1.73 18.87 8.40
C ASP A 211 -2.58 17.78 9.03
N ALA A 212 -2.25 17.35 10.23
CA ALA A 212 -3.04 16.38 10.97
C ALA A 212 -4.47 16.90 11.27
N ALA A 213 -4.59 18.15 11.68
CA ALA A 213 -5.90 18.77 11.89
C ALA A 213 -6.71 18.90 10.60
N ALA A 214 -6.06 19.31 9.51
CA ALA A 214 -6.67 19.37 8.19
C ALA A 214 -7.13 17.98 7.72
N LEU A 215 -6.28 16.95 7.86
CA LEU A 215 -6.60 15.59 7.41
C LEU A 215 -7.74 14.95 8.24
N ARG A 216 -7.82 15.25 9.56
CA ARG A 216 -8.97 14.81 10.38
C ARG A 216 -10.29 15.33 9.85
N SER A 217 -10.32 16.55 9.32
CA SER A 217 -11.55 17.13 8.74
C SER A 217 -12.00 16.43 7.45
N GLU A 218 -11.07 15.73 6.77
CA GLU A 218 -11.35 14.92 5.58
C GLU A 218 -11.76 13.49 5.91
N ASN A 219 -11.55 13.04 7.15
CA ASN A 219 -11.90 11.67 7.56
C ASN A 219 -13.40 11.51 7.71
N ARG A 220 -14.06 11.22 6.60
CA ARG A 220 -15.53 11.02 6.52
C ARG A 220 -15.92 9.55 6.68
N SER A 221 -14.97 8.65 6.70
CA SER A 221 -15.21 7.21 6.80
C SER A 221 -15.37 6.79 8.26
N GLY A 222 -16.47 6.15 8.59
CA GLY A 222 -16.62 5.50 9.89
C GLY A 222 -15.62 4.38 10.08
N ILE A 223 -14.97 4.33 11.25
CA ILE A 223 -14.09 3.26 11.64
C ILE A 223 -14.76 2.46 12.75
N SER A 224 -14.75 1.14 12.64
CA SER A 224 -15.30 0.28 13.68
C SER A 224 -14.40 0.29 14.92
N THR A 225 -14.98 0.47 16.11
CA THR A 225 -14.25 0.32 17.40
C THR A 225 -13.73 -1.09 17.60
N ILE A 226 -14.43 -2.10 17.09
CA ILE A 226 -14.02 -3.50 17.10
C ILE A 226 -12.76 -3.67 16.22
N ALA A 227 -12.78 -3.10 15.02
CA ALA A 227 -11.64 -3.15 14.11
C ALA A 227 -10.40 -2.47 14.72
N ILE A 228 -10.56 -1.33 15.39
CA ILE A 228 -9.47 -0.67 16.13
C ILE A 228 -8.89 -1.59 17.19
N ALA A 229 -9.75 -2.20 18.03
CA ALA A 229 -9.31 -3.07 19.10
C ALA A 229 -8.54 -4.29 18.56
N GLU A 230 -9.04 -4.92 17.50
CA GLU A 230 -8.35 -6.05 16.85
C GLU A 230 -7.02 -5.64 16.20
N ALA A 231 -6.98 -4.49 15.52
CA ALA A 231 -5.74 -3.98 14.94
C ALA A 231 -4.66 -3.72 16.00
N LEU A 232 -5.03 -3.13 17.15
CA LEU A 232 -4.10 -2.89 18.26
C LEU A 232 -3.54 -4.19 18.84
N LYS A 233 -4.37 -5.20 18.94
CA LYS A 233 -3.95 -6.54 19.38
C LYS A 233 -2.94 -7.14 18.38
N ARG A 234 -3.24 -7.07 17.09
CA ARG A 234 -2.38 -7.62 16.02
C ARG A 234 -1.05 -6.86 15.88
N ILE A 235 -1.07 -5.54 15.95
CA ILE A 235 0.16 -4.72 15.87
C ILE A 235 1.14 -5.05 17.00
N ALA A 236 0.67 -5.55 18.14
CA ALA A 236 1.54 -5.98 19.22
C ALA A 236 2.37 -7.23 18.88
N GLU A 237 1.93 -8.04 17.92
CA GLU A 237 2.59 -9.26 17.46
C GLU A 237 3.49 -8.98 16.25
N PRO A 238 4.57 -9.75 16.04
CA PRO A 238 5.37 -9.64 14.82
C PRO A 238 4.55 -10.13 13.59
N PRO A 239 4.75 -9.54 12.41
CA PRO A 239 4.02 -9.95 11.21
C PRO A 239 4.45 -11.34 10.74
N MET A 240 3.61 -12.35 10.95
CA MET A 240 3.86 -13.75 10.52
C MET A 240 3.86 -13.92 8.99
N VAL A 241 3.31 -12.97 8.25
CA VAL A 241 3.24 -13.02 6.78
C VAL A 241 4.62 -13.05 6.11
N LEU A 242 5.67 -12.54 6.77
CA LEU A 242 7.02 -12.45 6.20
C LEU A 242 7.62 -13.82 5.86
N GLU A 243 7.39 -14.82 6.69
CA GLU A 243 7.87 -16.18 6.42
C GLU A 243 7.17 -16.81 5.21
N ARG A 244 5.86 -16.55 5.07
CA ARG A 244 5.08 -17.03 3.92
C ARG A 244 5.48 -16.32 2.63
N ILE A 245 5.73 -15.03 2.69
CA ILE A 245 6.27 -14.25 1.57
C ILE A 245 7.60 -14.86 1.09
N ASP A 246 8.55 -15.09 2.00
CA ASP A 246 9.84 -15.68 1.64
C ASP A 246 9.70 -17.08 1.03
N ARG A 247 8.83 -17.91 1.59
CA ARG A 247 8.54 -19.23 1.07
C ARG A 247 7.94 -19.18 -0.33
N SER A 248 6.99 -18.27 -0.56
CA SER A 248 6.37 -18.05 -1.86
C SER A 248 7.38 -17.60 -2.91
N PHE A 249 8.24 -16.65 -2.58
CA PHE A 249 9.30 -16.19 -3.49
C PHE A 249 10.29 -17.32 -3.81
N SER A 250 10.74 -18.09 -2.81
CA SER A 250 11.65 -19.20 -3.03
C SER A 250 11.05 -20.27 -3.96
N PHE A 251 9.74 -20.53 -3.83
CA PHE A 251 9.04 -21.49 -4.68
C PHE A 251 8.84 -20.95 -6.11
N LEU A 252 8.52 -19.68 -6.27
CA LEU A 252 8.45 -19.03 -7.58
C LEU A 252 9.81 -19.00 -8.28
N GLU A 253 10.89 -18.71 -7.56
CA GLU A 253 12.24 -18.72 -8.11
C GLU A 253 12.64 -20.13 -8.60
N ALA A 254 12.30 -21.16 -7.84
CA ALA A 254 12.52 -22.55 -8.27
C ALA A 254 11.64 -22.89 -9.50
N GLY A 255 10.38 -22.49 -9.50
CA GLY A 255 9.45 -22.73 -10.62
C GLY A 255 9.84 -22.02 -11.91
N ALA A 256 10.47 -20.86 -11.80
CA ALA A 256 10.94 -20.09 -12.96
C ALA A 256 12.03 -20.81 -13.77
N HIS A 257 12.73 -21.79 -13.18
CA HIS A 257 13.68 -22.63 -13.91
C HIS A 257 13.02 -23.48 -15.00
N GLY A 258 11.70 -23.67 -14.95
CA GLY A 258 10.92 -24.27 -16.03
C GLY A 258 10.85 -23.44 -17.32
N GLY A 259 11.31 -22.18 -17.28
CA GLY A 259 11.46 -21.31 -18.45
C GLY A 259 10.15 -20.73 -18.99
N LYS A 260 9.01 -20.88 -18.29
CA LYS A 260 7.70 -20.40 -18.74
C LYS A 260 7.33 -19.01 -18.22
N PHE A 261 7.95 -18.58 -17.15
CA PHE A 261 7.85 -17.24 -16.60
C PHE A 261 9.16 -16.82 -15.94
N ALA A 262 9.34 -15.53 -15.74
CA ALA A 262 10.45 -14.94 -14.99
C ALA A 262 9.93 -13.97 -13.94
N LEU A 263 10.63 -13.87 -12.80
CA LEU A 263 10.34 -12.83 -11.83
C LEU A 263 10.92 -11.50 -12.32
N VAL A 264 10.11 -10.46 -12.29
CA VAL A 264 10.62 -9.10 -12.48
C VAL A 264 11.43 -8.72 -11.23
N LYS A 265 12.71 -8.42 -11.42
CA LYS A 265 13.66 -8.08 -10.34
C LYS A 265 14.30 -6.73 -10.59
N PRO A 266 13.70 -5.61 -10.11
CA PRO A 266 14.35 -4.32 -10.11
C PRO A 266 15.69 -4.36 -9.37
N GLU A 267 16.65 -3.50 -9.74
CA GLU A 267 17.98 -3.46 -9.11
C GLU A 267 17.91 -3.33 -7.58
N ARG A 268 17.00 -2.46 -7.10
CA ARG A 268 16.65 -2.38 -5.69
C ARG A 268 15.23 -2.84 -5.51
N SER A 269 15.06 -4.07 -5.08
CA SER A 269 13.75 -4.67 -4.82
C SER A 269 13.78 -5.56 -3.60
N VAL A 270 12.61 -5.73 -3.00
CA VAL A 270 12.42 -6.57 -1.82
C VAL A 270 11.29 -7.55 -2.04
N ARG A 271 11.34 -8.67 -1.33
CA ARG A 271 10.23 -9.60 -1.26
C ARG A 271 9.11 -8.98 -0.44
N SER A 272 7.94 -8.83 -1.04
CA SER A 272 6.77 -8.21 -0.40
C SER A 272 5.50 -9.01 -0.70
N SER A 273 4.34 -8.48 -0.31
CA SER A 273 3.04 -9.16 -0.51
C SER A 273 2.67 -9.40 -1.96
N TYR A 274 3.37 -8.78 -2.90
CA TYR A 274 3.14 -8.95 -4.33
C TYR A 274 4.43 -9.19 -5.07
N VAL A 275 4.31 -9.93 -6.19
CA VAL A 275 5.38 -10.13 -7.16
C VAL A 275 4.83 -9.90 -8.56
N LEU A 276 5.63 -9.24 -9.39
CA LEU A 276 5.37 -9.11 -10.82
C LEU A 276 6.16 -10.19 -11.56
N LEU A 277 5.49 -10.94 -12.41
CA LEU A 277 6.09 -11.94 -13.27
C LEU A 277 5.97 -11.49 -14.73
N GLU A 278 6.98 -11.81 -15.53
CA GLU A 278 6.94 -11.77 -16.98
C GLU A 278 6.66 -13.18 -17.51
N LEU A 279 5.66 -13.30 -18.39
CA LEU A 279 5.31 -14.55 -19.06
C LEU A 279 6.20 -14.74 -20.28
N LEU A 280 6.79 -15.91 -20.39
CA LEU A 280 7.69 -16.29 -21.49
C LEU A 280 6.98 -17.15 -22.55
N GLU A 281 5.82 -17.71 -22.20
CA GLU A 281 4.91 -18.43 -23.09
C GLU A 281 3.89 -17.49 -23.76
N PRO A 282 3.22 -17.92 -24.85
CA PRO A 282 2.13 -17.16 -25.47
C PRO A 282 1.01 -16.84 -24.47
N ILE A 283 0.58 -15.59 -24.43
CA ILE A 283 -0.40 -15.09 -23.44
C ILE A 283 -1.70 -15.91 -23.47
N GLU A 284 -2.21 -16.22 -24.66
CA GLU A 284 -3.46 -16.97 -24.81
C GLU A 284 -3.37 -18.40 -24.25
N GLN A 285 -2.20 -19.04 -24.37
CA GLN A 285 -1.96 -20.34 -23.76
C GLN A 285 -1.95 -20.22 -22.24
N VAL A 286 -1.28 -19.21 -21.67
CA VAL A 286 -1.27 -19.00 -20.22
C VAL A 286 -2.68 -18.70 -19.71
N ARG A 287 -3.47 -17.87 -20.43
CA ARG A 287 -4.88 -17.62 -20.08
C ARG A 287 -5.68 -18.92 -20.01
N ALA A 288 -5.58 -19.78 -21.04
CA ALA A 288 -6.28 -21.05 -21.07
C ALA A 288 -5.88 -21.97 -19.89
N ILE A 289 -4.60 -22.01 -19.53
CA ILE A 289 -4.12 -22.76 -18.38
C ILE A 289 -4.69 -22.24 -17.07
N LEU A 290 -4.65 -20.93 -16.87
CA LEU A 290 -5.16 -20.29 -15.64
C LEU A 290 -6.67 -20.52 -15.51
N GLU A 291 -7.44 -20.32 -16.58
CA GLU A 291 -8.88 -20.55 -16.61
C GLU A 291 -9.24 -22.02 -16.33
N ALA A 292 -8.54 -22.98 -16.97
CA ALA A 292 -8.77 -24.40 -16.75
C ALA A 292 -8.52 -24.85 -15.31
N ASN A 293 -7.65 -24.14 -14.58
CA ASN A 293 -7.32 -24.42 -13.19
C ASN A 293 -8.05 -23.48 -12.19
N GLY A 294 -8.96 -22.61 -12.65
CA GLY A 294 -9.67 -21.65 -11.79
C GLY A 294 -8.77 -20.62 -11.12
N ILE A 295 -7.62 -20.30 -11.74
CA ILE A 295 -6.64 -19.36 -11.17
C ILE A 295 -6.93 -17.96 -11.68
N HIS A 296 -7.16 -17.03 -10.75
CA HIS A 296 -7.36 -15.63 -11.05
C HIS A 296 -6.12 -14.81 -10.72
N VAL A 297 -5.64 -14.03 -11.69
CA VAL A 297 -4.48 -13.15 -11.55
C VAL A 297 -4.85 -11.71 -11.96
N MET A 298 -4.06 -10.74 -11.56
CA MET A 298 -4.15 -9.42 -12.15
C MET A 298 -3.18 -9.30 -13.33
N TRP A 299 -3.69 -8.85 -14.46
CA TRP A 299 -2.95 -8.73 -15.68
C TRP A 299 -2.15 -7.41 -15.75
N GLY A 300 -1.11 -7.38 -16.57
CA GLY A 300 -0.28 -6.20 -16.75
C GLY A 300 -1.05 -4.96 -17.17
N SER A 301 -2.10 -5.12 -17.99
CA SER A 301 -3.00 -4.05 -18.41
C SER A 301 -3.63 -3.30 -17.25
N ASP A 302 -3.91 -3.94 -16.11
CA ASP A 302 -4.43 -3.30 -14.91
C ASP A 302 -3.44 -2.28 -14.30
N PHE A 303 -2.15 -2.40 -14.64
CA PHE A 303 -1.06 -1.56 -14.14
C PHE A 303 -0.44 -0.64 -15.21
N GLY A 304 -1.03 -0.61 -16.41
CA GLY A 304 -0.51 0.13 -17.56
C GLY A 304 0.66 -0.57 -18.26
N LEU A 305 0.81 -1.88 -18.07
CA LEU A 305 1.74 -2.76 -18.78
C LEU A 305 1.02 -3.56 -19.85
N THR A 306 1.77 -4.39 -20.59
CA THR A 306 1.17 -5.41 -21.45
C THR A 306 0.80 -6.65 -20.64
N ASP A 307 -0.14 -7.47 -21.13
CA ASP A 307 -0.54 -8.74 -20.51
C ASP A 307 0.54 -9.83 -20.59
N ARG A 308 1.73 -9.47 -21.06
CA ARG A 308 2.94 -10.25 -20.85
C ARG A 308 3.37 -10.29 -19.39
N HIS A 309 2.81 -9.41 -18.55
CA HIS A 309 3.05 -9.36 -17.13
C HIS A 309 1.80 -9.78 -16.35
N ILE A 310 2.02 -10.44 -15.23
CA ILE A 310 0.97 -10.74 -14.25
C ILE A 310 1.46 -10.44 -12.85
N ARG A 311 0.54 -10.02 -11.97
CA ARG A 311 0.82 -9.86 -10.54
C ARG A 311 0.20 -11.00 -9.75
N LEU A 312 0.99 -11.60 -8.88
CA LEU A 312 0.53 -12.56 -7.87
C LEU A 312 0.63 -11.98 -6.46
N GLU A 313 -0.25 -12.45 -5.57
CA GLU A 313 -0.15 -12.21 -4.13
C GLU A 313 0.66 -13.35 -3.49
N THR A 314 1.68 -13.00 -2.69
CA THR A 314 2.65 -13.95 -2.14
C THR A 314 2.34 -14.37 -0.70
N ILE A 315 1.34 -13.75 -0.06
CA ILE A 315 0.94 -14.07 1.32
C ILE A 315 0.35 -15.48 1.40
N GLU A 316 -0.42 -15.88 0.39
CA GLU A 316 -1.09 -17.18 0.32
C GLU A 316 -0.22 -18.20 -0.42
N TYR A 317 0.74 -18.79 0.28
CA TYR A 317 1.68 -19.75 -0.29
C TYR A 317 1.03 -20.92 -1.05
N PRO A 318 -0.09 -21.55 -0.60
CA PRO A 318 -0.75 -22.60 -1.37
C PRO A 318 -1.19 -22.16 -2.77
N ASN A 319 -1.64 -20.91 -2.92
CA ASN A 319 -2.05 -20.38 -4.21
C ASN A 319 -0.86 -20.24 -5.17
N ILE A 320 0.32 -19.91 -4.64
CA ILE A 320 1.57 -19.87 -5.40
C ILE A 320 1.98 -21.27 -5.88
N GLN A 321 1.81 -22.31 -5.04
CA GLN A 321 2.07 -23.69 -5.45
C GLN A 321 1.17 -24.09 -6.62
N ILE A 322 -0.14 -23.88 -6.51
CA ILE A 322 -1.11 -24.20 -7.56
C ILE A 322 -0.75 -23.48 -8.87
N PHE A 323 -0.39 -22.20 -8.81
CA PHE A 323 0.04 -21.44 -9.98
C PHE A 323 1.26 -22.04 -10.66
N VAL A 324 2.33 -22.29 -9.90
CA VAL A 324 3.59 -22.82 -10.44
C VAL A 324 3.42 -24.21 -11.05
N GLU A 325 2.69 -25.11 -10.37
CA GLU A 325 2.37 -26.43 -10.86
C GLU A 325 1.56 -26.35 -12.15
N ALA A 326 0.47 -25.58 -12.19
CA ALA A 326 -0.38 -25.43 -13.37
C ALA A 326 0.40 -24.91 -14.59
N ILE A 327 1.27 -23.91 -14.40
CA ILE A 327 2.06 -23.35 -15.50
C ILE A 327 3.13 -24.35 -15.97
N ASN A 328 3.85 -25.02 -15.06
CA ASN A 328 4.96 -25.88 -15.43
C ASN A 328 4.53 -27.25 -15.98
N ASP A 329 3.42 -27.80 -15.51
CA ASP A 329 2.89 -29.09 -15.97
C ASP A 329 2.17 -29.00 -17.33
N ALA A 330 1.80 -27.79 -17.75
CA ALA A 330 1.18 -27.60 -19.05
C ALA A 330 2.13 -28.00 -20.20
N PRO A 331 1.68 -28.71 -21.24
CA PRO A 331 2.51 -29.09 -22.37
C PRO A 331 3.07 -27.83 -23.05
N ALA A 332 4.35 -27.88 -23.43
CA ALA A 332 4.97 -26.80 -24.21
C ALA A 332 4.17 -26.56 -25.50
N ALA A 333 4.02 -25.30 -25.91
CA ALA A 333 3.37 -25.00 -27.19
C ALA A 333 4.06 -25.76 -28.32
N ALA A 334 3.29 -26.56 -29.04
CA ALA A 334 3.81 -27.18 -30.25
C ALA A 334 4.29 -26.04 -31.17
N GLN A 335 5.59 -26.01 -31.44
CA GLN A 335 6.15 -25.10 -32.43
C GLN A 335 5.36 -25.35 -33.72
N GLN A 336 4.47 -24.43 -34.09
CA GLN A 336 3.88 -24.43 -35.40
C GLN A 336 5.04 -24.21 -36.37
N SER A 337 5.53 -25.31 -36.92
CA SER A 337 6.46 -25.30 -38.02
C SER A 337 5.76 -24.55 -39.16
N SER A 338 6.18 -23.33 -39.38
CA SER A 338 5.88 -22.59 -40.60
C SER A 338 6.49 -23.37 -41.78
N SER A 339 5.67 -24.16 -42.42
CA SER A 339 5.95 -24.71 -43.74
C SER A 339 5.60 -23.69 -44.83
#